data_02f70b7050f2c66d7e70b237f309096f
#
_entry.id   02f70b7050f2c66d7e70b237f309096f
#
_cell.length_a   1.000
_cell.length_b   1.000
_cell.length_c   1.000
_cell.angle_alpha   90.00
_cell.angle_beta   90.00
_cell.angle_gamma   90.00
#
_symmetry.space_group_name_H-M   'P 1'
#
loop_
_entity.id
_entity.type
_entity.pdbx_description
1 polymer ?
#
loop_
_entity_poly.entity_id
_entity_poly.type
_entity_poly.pdbx_seq_one_letter_code
_entity_poly.pdbx_strand_id
1 'polypeptide(L)'
;MTWSFLLTSLIVVASPGTGVLYTLAAALTRGSRASVAAAFGCTLGIVPHMMAAMLGLAAVLHTSALAFAALKWCGVLYLLYMSWQALRETGALAVEGRIKERSAGRVIVTGFLINILNPKLSIFFLAFLPQFIAADEVHVLARMLELSGAFMAMTFAVFVVYGLCASSVRERVISRPAVMAWLRRSFAAGFAALGAKLAFAER
;
A
#
# COMPACT_ATOMS: atom_id res chain seq x y z
N MET A 1 4.33 -12.54 14.71
CA MET A 1 4.62 -11.78 13.47
C MET A 1 6.07 -12.02 13.06
N THR A 2 6.37 -12.24 11.77
CA THR A 2 7.73 -12.47 11.26
C THR A 2 8.38 -11.17 10.77
N TRP A 3 9.69 -11.05 10.91
CA TRP A 3 10.46 -9.93 10.33
C TRP A 3 10.22 -9.78 8.83
N SER A 4 10.06 -10.90 8.13
CA SER A 4 9.77 -10.93 6.70
C SER A 4 8.44 -10.22 6.37
N PHE A 5 7.38 -10.43 7.16
CA PHE A 5 6.12 -9.73 6.99
C PHE A 5 6.26 -8.21 7.23
N LEU A 6 6.94 -7.83 8.33
CA LEU A 6 7.12 -6.41 8.66
C LEU A 6 7.89 -5.66 7.58
N LEU A 7 8.99 -6.23 7.08
CA LEU A 7 9.79 -5.63 6.02
C LEU A 7 9.01 -5.53 4.70
N THR A 8 8.32 -6.62 4.31
CA THR A 8 7.50 -6.63 3.10
C THR A 8 6.38 -5.58 3.18
N SER A 9 5.67 -5.55 4.29
CA SER A 9 4.62 -4.56 4.55
C SER A 9 5.16 -3.14 4.52
N LEU A 10 6.30 -2.89 5.16
CA LEU A 10 6.93 -1.58 5.17
C LEU A 10 7.31 -1.10 3.76
N ILE A 11 7.91 -1.97 2.94
CA ILE A 11 8.26 -1.64 1.55
C ILE A 11 7.00 -1.29 0.75
N VAL A 12 5.95 -2.11 0.89
CA VAL A 12 4.68 -1.87 0.18
C VAL A 12 4.02 -0.58 0.66
N VAL A 13 3.95 -0.34 1.96
CA VAL A 13 3.32 0.86 2.54
C VAL A 13 4.10 2.11 2.18
N ALA A 14 5.43 2.09 2.34
CA ALA A 14 6.29 3.24 2.08
C ALA A 14 6.41 3.59 0.59
N SER A 15 6.19 2.62 -0.30
CA SER A 15 6.27 2.88 -1.74
C SER A 15 5.20 3.88 -2.21
N PRO A 16 5.54 4.84 -3.08
CA PRO A 16 4.60 5.80 -3.60
C PRO A 16 3.46 5.10 -4.35
N GLY A 17 2.25 5.33 -3.89
CA GLY A 17 1.01 4.89 -4.49
C GLY A 17 -0.05 5.96 -4.29
N THR A 18 -1.26 5.73 -4.80
CA THR A 18 -2.34 6.71 -4.78
C THR A 18 -2.65 7.24 -3.39
N GLY A 19 -2.61 6.39 -2.35
CA GLY A 19 -2.85 6.80 -0.95
C GLY A 19 -1.73 7.69 -0.39
N VAL A 20 -0.45 7.36 -0.68
CA VAL A 20 0.70 8.20 -0.29
C VAL A 20 0.61 9.56 -0.96
N LEU A 21 0.37 9.58 -2.28
CA LEU A 21 0.27 10.82 -3.06
C LEU A 21 -0.88 11.71 -2.55
N TYR A 22 -2.03 11.11 -2.23
CA TYR A 22 -3.16 11.84 -1.68
C TYR A 22 -2.85 12.44 -0.30
N THR A 23 -2.19 11.67 0.58
CA THR A 23 -1.79 12.14 1.91
C THR A 23 -0.78 13.29 1.83
N LEU A 24 0.21 13.17 0.94
CA LEU A 24 1.18 14.24 0.68
C LEU A 24 0.51 15.48 0.08
N ALA A 25 -0.38 15.32 -0.89
CA ALA A 25 -1.13 16.43 -1.47
C ALA A 25 -1.99 17.16 -0.42
N ALA A 26 -2.65 16.42 0.48
CA ALA A 26 -3.40 16.99 1.60
C ALA A 26 -2.48 17.77 2.56
N ALA A 27 -1.28 17.25 2.87
CA ALA A 27 -0.28 17.93 3.69
C ALA A 27 0.18 19.25 3.07
N LEU A 28 0.49 19.21 1.79
CA LEU A 28 1.05 20.36 1.06
C LEU A 28 0.02 21.47 0.83
N THR A 29 -1.25 21.10 0.59
CA THR A 29 -2.29 22.08 0.28
C THR A 29 -3.01 22.60 1.54
N ARG A 30 -3.15 21.79 2.58
CA ARG A 30 -4.02 22.06 3.74
C ARG A 30 -3.37 21.83 5.10
N GLY A 31 -2.10 21.45 5.11
CA GLY A 31 -1.31 21.23 6.31
C GLY A 31 -1.52 19.88 7.00
N SER A 32 -0.87 19.72 8.15
CA SER A 32 -0.75 18.46 8.88
C SER A 32 -2.09 17.83 9.31
N ARG A 33 -3.06 18.63 9.75
CA ARG A 33 -4.38 18.10 10.17
C ARG A 33 -5.13 17.42 9.02
N ALA A 34 -5.09 18.01 7.83
CA ALA A 34 -5.73 17.42 6.66
C ALA A 34 -5.00 16.16 6.19
N SER A 35 -3.68 16.10 6.33
CA SER A 35 -2.92 14.91 5.97
C SER A 35 -3.17 13.74 6.93
N VAL A 36 -3.34 13.99 8.23
CA VAL A 36 -3.74 12.96 9.20
C VAL A 36 -5.14 12.41 8.87
N ALA A 37 -6.08 13.30 8.52
CA ALA A 37 -7.41 12.87 8.06
C ALA A 37 -7.34 12.04 6.77
N ALA A 38 -6.48 12.43 5.83
CA ALA A 38 -6.24 11.66 4.60
C ALA A 38 -5.62 10.29 4.89
N ALA A 39 -4.60 10.23 5.76
CA ALA A 39 -3.97 8.99 6.22
C ALA A 39 -5.00 8.05 6.86
N PHE A 40 -5.86 8.57 7.71
CA PHE A 40 -6.94 7.81 8.34
C PHE A 40 -7.92 7.25 7.30
N GLY A 41 -8.39 8.09 6.37
CA GLY A 41 -9.26 7.65 5.28
C GLY A 41 -8.63 6.56 4.41
N CYS A 42 -7.36 6.74 4.02
CA CYS A 42 -6.63 5.74 3.27
C CYS A 42 -6.46 4.42 4.05
N THR A 43 -6.23 4.50 5.36
CA THR A 43 -6.14 3.29 6.21
C THR A 43 -7.47 2.55 6.27
N LEU A 44 -8.59 3.25 6.43
CA LEU A 44 -9.92 2.63 6.38
C LEU A 44 -10.22 1.98 5.03
N GLY A 45 -9.71 2.53 3.93
CA GLY A 45 -9.83 1.94 2.59
C GLY A 45 -9.12 0.59 2.43
N ILE A 46 -8.33 0.13 3.40
CA ILE A 46 -7.73 -1.21 3.43
C ILE A 46 -8.77 -2.28 3.82
N VAL A 47 -9.75 -1.93 4.65
CA VAL A 47 -10.72 -2.89 5.20
C VAL A 47 -11.44 -3.72 4.13
N PRO A 48 -11.95 -3.14 3.02
CA PRO A 48 -12.57 -3.94 1.95
C PRO A 48 -11.63 -4.96 1.31
N HIS A 49 -10.34 -4.63 1.15
CA HIS A 49 -9.34 -5.57 0.60
C HIS A 49 -9.05 -6.72 1.57
N MET A 50 -8.96 -6.39 2.87
CA MET A 50 -8.83 -7.39 3.92
C MET A 50 -10.04 -8.35 3.93
N MET A 51 -11.25 -7.83 3.89
CA MET A 51 -12.47 -8.64 3.84
C MET A 51 -12.52 -9.51 2.57
N ALA A 52 -12.20 -8.96 1.42
CA ALA A 52 -12.14 -9.71 0.16
C ALA A 52 -11.10 -10.83 0.23
N ALA A 53 -9.93 -10.58 0.83
CA ALA A 53 -8.89 -11.59 1.00
C ALA A 53 -9.33 -12.72 1.96
N MET A 54 -9.99 -12.38 3.07
CA MET A 54 -10.52 -13.37 4.01
C MET A 54 -11.57 -14.26 3.36
N LEU A 55 -12.50 -13.68 2.62
CA LEU A 55 -13.55 -14.42 1.91
C LEU A 55 -12.96 -15.24 0.75
N GLY A 56 -12.03 -14.64 -0.01
CA GLY A 56 -11.37 -15.28 -1.14
C GLY A 56 -10.42 -16.39 -0.72
N LEU A 57 -9.65 -16.19 0.35
CA LEU A 57 -8.74 -17.23 0.85
C LEU A 57 -9.50 -18.43 1.40
N ALA A 58 -10.61 -18.21 2.12
CA ALA A 58 -11.48 -19.28 2.56
C ALA A 58 -11.99 -20.12 1.37
N ALA A 59 -12.34 -19.49 0.24
CA ALA A 59 -12.75 -20.18 -0.97
C ALA A 59 -11.60 -20.90 -1.68
N VAL A 60 -10.40 -20.28 -1.76
CA VAL A 60 -9.24 -20.79 -2.51
C VAL A 60 -8.51 -21.92 -1.78
N LEU A 61 -8.45 -21.88 -0.45
CA LEU A 61 -7.84 -22.96 0.35
C LEU A 61 -8.55 -24.30 0.18
N HIS A 62 -9.84 -24.27 -0.20
CA HIS A 62 -10.66 -25.46 -0.40
C HIS A 62 -10.71 -25.96 -1.85
N THR A 63 -10.20 -25.20 -2.85
CA THR A 63 -10.58 -25.50 -4.24
C THR A 63 -9.45 -25.91 -5.19
N SER A 64 -8.23 -25.38 -5.16
CA SER A 64 -7.23 -25.80 -6.17
C SER A 64 -5.83 -25.21 -6.01
N ALA A 65 -4.81 -26.07 -6.11
CA ALA A 65 -3.41 -25.66 -6.29
C ALA A 65 -3.20 -24.76 -7.53
N LEU A 66 -3.97 -24.98 -8.58
CA LEU A 66 -3.94 -24.18 -9.81
C LEU A 66 -4.43 -22.73 -9.57
N ALA A 67 -5.52 -22.56 -8.82
CA ALA A 67 -6.04 -21.23 -8.48
C ALA A 67 -5.03 -20.43 -7.65
N PHE A 68 -4.34 -21.07 -6.70
CA PHE A 68 -3.28 -20.43 -5.94
C PHE A 68 -2.08 -20.05 -6.83
N ALA A 69 -1.66 -20.93 -7.73
CA ALA A 69 -0.58 -20.66 -8.67
C ALA A 69 -0.94 -19.49 -9.60
N ALA A 70 -2.16 -19.45 -10.14
CA ALA A 70 -2.64 -18.35 -10.97
C ALA A 70 -2.61 -17.02 -10.22
N LEU A 71 -3.11 -16.98 -8.98
CA LEU A 71 -3.10 -15.79 -8.14
C LEU A 71 -1.68 -15.32 -7.82
N LYS A 72 -0.77 -16.25 -7.50
CA LYS A 72 0.64 -15.97 -7.28
C LYS A 72 1.28 -15.30 -8.49
N TRP A 73 1.12 -15.86 -9.69
CA TRP A 73 1.72 -15.31 -10.90
C TRP A 73 1.11 -13.98 -11.33
N CYS A 74 -0.19 -13.78 -11.14
CA CYS A 74 -0.81 -12.46 -11.31
C CYS A 74 -0.19 -11.43 -10.37
N GLY A 75 0.07 -11.78 -9.11
CA GLY A 75 0.76 -10.93 -8.15
C GLY A 75 2.20 -10.58 -8.58
N VAL A 76 2.97 -11.56 -9.07
CA VAL A 76 4.33 -11.35 -9.61
C VAL A 76 4.32 -10.34 -10.77
N LEU A 77 3.46 -10.59 -11.77
CA LEU A 77 3.35 -9.71 -12.95
C LEU A 77 2.99 -8.29 -12.56
N TYR A 78 2.08 -8.13 -11.60
CA TYR A 78 1.69 -6.81 -11.13
C TYR A 78 2.81 -6.10 -10.37
N LEU A 79 3.59 -6.79 -9.56
CA LEU A 79 4.73 -6.17 -8.87
C LEU A 79 5.81 -5.72 -9.85
N LEU A 80 6.05 -6.50 -10.89
CA LEU A 80 6.93 -6.10 -11.98
C LEU A 80 6.38 -4.88 -12.74
N TYR A 81 5.06 -4.84 -12.97
CA TYR A 81 4.39 -3.67 -13.53
C TYR A 81 4.54 -2.44 -12.61
N MET A 82 4.34 -2.58 -11.29
CA MET A 82 4.53 -1.50 -10.33
C MET A 82 5.99 -1.03 -10.27
N SER A 83 6.95 -1.94 -10.36
CA SER A 83 8.37 -1.60 -10.47
C SER A 83 8.64 -0.74 -11.71
N TRP A 84 8.13 -1.14 -12.86
CA TRP A 84 8.26 -0.41 -14.11
C TRP A 84 7.56 0.94 -14.08
N GLN A 85 6.34 1.00 -13.52
CA GLN A 85 5.61 2.25 -13.35
C GLN A 85 6.37 3.23 -12.45
N ALA A 86 6.92 2.76 -11.32
CA ALA A 86 7.71 3.58 -10.41
C ALA A 86 8.93 4.22 -11.09
N LEU A 87 9.53 3.55 -12.08
CA LEU A 87 10.62 4.11 -12.88
C LEU A 87 10.14 5.16 -13.88
N ARG A 88 8.92 5.00 -14.42
CA ARG A 88 8.36 5.88 -15.46
C ARG A 88 7.66 7.12 -14.94
N GLU A 89 7.22 7.14 -13.69
CA GLU A 89 6.57 8.30 -13.11
C GLU A 89 7.52 9.49 -13.06
N THR A 90 7.45 10.33 -14.07
CA THR A 90 8.19 11.62 -14.18
C THR A 90 7.39 12.80 -13.62
N GLY A 91 6.12 12.57 -13.32
CA GLY A 91 5.21 13.59 -12.80
C GLY A 91 5.37 13.76 -11.31
N ALA A 92 5.91 14.92 -10.93
CA ALA A 92 5.67 15.45 -9.61
C ALA A 92 4.17 15.28 -9.25
N LEU A 93 3.88 15.12 -8.01
CA LEU A 93 2.67 15.42 -7.26
C LEU A 93 1.67 16.41 -7.94
N ALA A 94 1.43 16.25 -9.23
CA ALA A 94 0.45 16.99 -9.98
C ALA A 94 -0.97 16.47 -9.67
N VAL A 95 -1.27 16.37 -8.36
CA VAL A 95 -2.64 16.54 -7.88
C VAL A 95 -2.85 18.05 -7.75
N GLU A 96 -2.46 18.75 -8.80
CA GLU A 96 -2.91 20.10 -9.05
C GLU A 96 -4.38 20.04 -9.43
N GLY A 97 -5.19 20.53 -8.60
CA GLY A 97 -6.52 20.88 -9.00
C GLY A 97 -7.56 20.68 -7.91
N ARG A 98 -7.90 21.77 -7.26
CA ARG A 98 -9.19 21.97 -6.58
C ARG A 98 -9.41 21.16 -5.30
N ILE A 99 -8.47 21.17 -4.40
CA ILE A 99 -8.81 20.95 -3.01
C ILE A 99 -9.23 22.31 -2.40
N LYS A 100 -10.32 22.89 -2.91
CA LYS A 100 -11.05 23.95 -2.21
C LYS A 100 -11.54 23.36 -0.89
N GLU A 101 -11.62 24.17 0.14
CA GLU A 101 -12.09 23.93 1.51
C GLU A 101 -13.06 22.75 1.66
N ARG A 102 -12.51 21.55 1.89
CA ARG A 102 -13.32 20.36 2.16
C ARG A 102 -13.28 20.10 3.66
N SER A 103 -14.41 19.77 4.27
CA SER A 103 -14.48 19.31 5.65
C SER A 103 -13.59 18.08 5.85
N ALA A 104 -13.08 17.85 7.07
CA ALA A 104 -12.26 16.68 7.40
C ALA A 104 -12.94 15.36 6.99
N GLY A 105 -14.26 15.25 7.16
CA GLY A 105 -15.04 14.09 6.71
C GLY A 105 -14.92 13.84 5.21
N ARG A 106 -14.94 14.88 4.38
CA ARG A 106 -14.77 14.73 2.92
C ARG A 106 -13.35 14.30 2.54
N VAL A 107 -12.35 14.73 3.30
CA VAL A 107 -10.96 14.27 3.11
C VAL A 107 -10.85 12.77 3.44
N ILE A 108 -11.45 12.32 4.54
CA ILE A 108 -11.48 10.91 4.94
C ILE A 108 -12.17 10.05 3.88
N VAL A 109 -13.37 10.45 3.46
CA VAL A 109 -14.14 9.71 2.42
C VAL A 109 -13.36 9.64 1.11
N THR A 110 -12.71 10.72 0.69
CA THR A 110 -11.89 10.72 -0.52
C THR A 110 -10.70 9.77 -0.38
N GLY A 111 -9.99 9.79 0.76
CA GLY A 111 -8.90 8.85 1.04
C GLY A 111 -9.35 7.40 1.03
N PHE A 112 -10.51 7.10 1.64
CA PHE A 112 -11.15 5.80 1.61
C PHE A 112 -11.41 5.33 0.18
N LEU A 113 -12.07 6.16 -0.64
CA LEU A 113 -12.39 5.82 -2.03
C LEU A 113 -11.16 5.64 -2.91
N ILE A 114 -10.13 6.47 -2.74
CA ILE A 114 -8.86 6.32 -3.47
C ILE A 114 -8.20 4.99 -3.12
N ASN A 115 -8.24 4.57 -1.87
CA ASN A 115 -7.57 3.35 -1.43
C ASN A 115 -8.40 2.08 -1.69
N ILE A 116 -9.72 2.13 -1.65
CA ILE A 116 -10.56 0.98 -2.06
C ILE A 116 -10.37 0.63 -3.55
N LEU A 117 -10.04 1.62 -4.38
CA LEU A 117 -9.75 1.43 -5.79
C LEU A 117 -8.26 1.18 -6.07
N ASN A 118 -7.43 1.03 -5.03
CA ASN A 118 -6.00 0.87 -5.17
C ASN A 118 -5.62 -0.60 -5.47
N PRO A 119 -5.23 -0.93 -6.70
CA PRO A 119 -4.92 -2.31 -7.07
C PRO A 119 -3.70 -2.87 -6.33
N LYS A 120 -2.80 -2.01 -5.86
CA LYS A 120 -1.66 -2.42 -5.02
C LYS A 120 -2.11 -3.13 -3.74
N LEU A 121 -3.17 -2.62 -3.09
CA LEU A 121 -3.72 -3.23 -1.89
C LEU A 121 -4.41 -4.56 -2.19
N SER A 122 -5.23 -4.62 -3.24
CA SER A 122 -5.89 -5.86 -3.66
C SER A 122 -4.86 -6.98 -3.83
N ILE A 123 -3.77 -6.72 -4.52
CA ILE A 123 -2.75 -7.72 -4.78
C ILE A 123 -1.94 -8.05 -3.53
N PHE A 124 -1.61 -7.06 -2.71
CA PHE A 124 -0.96 -7.34 -1.44
C PHE A 124 -1.81 -8.29 -0.59
N PHE A 125 -3.08 -8.01 -0.43
CA PHE A 125 -3.97 -8.81 0.40
C PHE A 125 -4.28 -10.19 -0.19
N LEU A 126 -4.44 -10.30 -1.50
CA LEU A 126 -4.79 -11.56 -2.15
C LEU A 126 -3.57 -12.45 -2.42
N ALA A 127 -2.43 -11.87 -2.81
CA ALA A 127 -1.27 -12.65 -3.23
C ALA A 127 -0.17 -12.75 -2.16
N PHE A 128 0.02 -11.71 -1.34
CA PHE A 128 1.11 -11.66 -0.36
C PHE A 128 0.70 -12.09 1.05
N LEU A 129 -0.41 -11.59 1.55
CA LEU A 129 -0.83 -11.87 2.92
C LEU A 129 -0.91 -13.37 3.23
N PRO A 130 -1.46 -14.22 2.34
CA PRO A 130 -1.54 -15.66 2.57
C PRO A 130 -0.20 -16.35 2.79
N GLN A 131 0.89 -15.82 2.22
CA GLN A 131 2.23 -16.42 2.34
C GLN A 131 2.86 -16.28 3.74
N PHE A 132 2.27 -15.45 4.59
CA PHE A 132 2.70 -15.28 5.99
C PHE A 132 1.85 -16.08 6.97
N ILE A 133 0.98 -16.95 6.44
CA ILE A 133 0.14 -17.86 7.21
C ILE A 133 0.71 -19.26 7.02
N ALA A 134 1.05 -19.94 8.11
CA ALA A 134 1.58 -21.27 8.05
C ALA A 134 0.51 -22.25 7.50
N ALA A 135 0.95 -23.30 6.81
CA ALA A 135 0.02 -24.28 6.21
C ALA A 135 -0.76 -25.08 7.27
N ASP A 136 -0.21 -25.18 8.47
CA ASP A 136 -0.77 -25.84 9.65
C ASP A 136 -1.48 -24.88 10.61
N GLU A 137 -1.69 -23.60 10.21
CA GLU A 137 -2.37 -22.61 11.05
C GLU A 137 -3.83 -22.98 11.28
N VAL A 138 -4.16 -23.23 12.55
CA VAL A 138 -5.52 -23.63 12.97
C VAL A 138 -6.51 -22.46 12.91
N HIS A 139 -6.04 -21.25 13.22
CA HIS A 139 -6.88 -20.06 13.31
C HIS A 139 -6.58 -19.06 12.20
N VAL A 140 -6.68 -19.50 10.94
CA VAL A 140 -6.33 -18.72 9.73
C VAL A 140 -6.96 -17.32 9.74
N LEU A 141 -8.27 -17.20 10.05
CA LEU A 141 -8.96 -15.90 10.06
C LEU A 141 -8.42 -14.96 11.14
N ALA A 142 -8.16 -15.48 12.35
CA ALA A 142 -7.57 -14.67 13.42
C ALA A 142 -6.17 -14.19 13.05
N ARG A 143 -5.38 -15.07 12.41
CA ARG A 143 -4.05 -14.71 11.90
C ARG A 143 -4.10 -13.66 10.79
N MET A 144 -5.06 -13.77 9.88
CA MET A 144 -5.31 -12.75 8.85
C MET A 144 -5.68 -11.40 9.46
N LEU A 145 -6.54 -11.38 10.47
CA LEU A 145 -6.91 -10.16 11.19
C LEU A 145 -5.71 -9.51 11.89
N GLU A 146 -4.89 -10.30 12.57
CA GLU A 146 -3.66 -9.84 13.22
C GLU A 146 -2.71 -9.17 12.22
N LEU A 147 -2.40 -9.86 11.13
CA LEU A 147 -1.49 -9.35 10.09
C LEU A 147 -2.08 -8.11 9.40
N SER A 148 -3.38 -8.12 9.11
CA SER A 148 -4.08 -6.99 8.50
C SER A 148 -4.11 -5.77 9.43
N GLY A 149 -4.39 -5.99 10.71
CA GLY A 149 -4.35 -4.92 11.73
C GLY A 149 -2.96 -4.29 11.85
N ALA A 150 -1.91 -5.11 11.84
CA ALA A 150 -0.53 -4.63 11.84
C ALA A 150 -0.19 -3.85 10.56
N PHE A 151 -0.62 -4.32 9.39
CA PHE A 151 -0.45 -3.60 8.13
C PHE A 151 -1.18 -2.25 8.14
N MET A 152 -2.41 -2.21 8.66
CA MET A 152 -3.19 -0.98 8.81
C MET A 152 -2.52 0.00 9.77
N ALA A 153 -2.05 -0.45 10.92
CA ALA A 153 -1.33 0.38 11.88
C ALA A 153 -0.04 0.95 11.28
N MET A 154 0.72 0.12 10.56
CA MET A 154 1.93 0.56 9.85
C MET A 154 1.60 1.58 8.75
N THR A 155 0.52 1.34 7.97
CA THR A 155 0.07 2.28 6.94
C THR A 155 -0.27 3.63 7.55
N PHE A 156 -1.06 3.65 8.61
CA PHE A 156 -1.42 4.87 9.28
C PHE A 156 -0.19 5.63 9.79
N ALA A 157 0.71 4.94 10.51
CA ALA A 157 1.92 5.53 11.05
C ALA A 157 2.82 6.12 9.95
N VAL A 158 3.10 5.37 8.90
CA VAL A 158 3.95 5.83 7.78
C VAL A 158 3.31 7.01 7.05
N PHE A 159 2.00 6.97 6.79
CA PHE A 159 1.31 8.07 6.11
C PHE A 159 1.25 9.34 6.97
N VAL A 160 1.06 9.20 8.29
CA VAL A 160 1.16 10.34 9.21
C VAL A 160 2.56 10.93 9.19
N VAL A 161 3.60 10.12 9.27
CA VAL A 161 5.00 10.58 9.17
C VAL A 161 5.22 11.32 7.85
N TYR A 162 4.79 10.76 6.73
CA TYR A 162 4.88 11.41 5.42
C TYR A 162 4.17 12.76 5.39
N GLY A 163 2.95 12.83 5.93
CA GLY A 163 2.19 14.06 5.99
C GLY A 163 2.83 15.13 6.85
N LEU A 164 3.33 14.76 8.04
CA LEU A 164 4.01 15.68 8.93
C LEU A 164 5.34 16.17 8.35
N CYS A 165 6.16 15.26 7.79
CA CYS A 165 7.40 15.61 7.11
C CYS A 165 7.16 16.49 5.88
N ALA A 166 6.18 16.19 5.07
CA ALA A 166 5.86 16.98 3.88
C ALA A 166 5.42 18.40 4.23
N SER A 167 4.67 18.59 5.32
CA SER A 167 4.28 19.90 5.80
C SER A 167 5.48 20.74 6.28
N SER A 168 6.51 20.08 6.84
CA SER A 168 7.70 20.73 7.39
C SER A 168 8.81 21.00 6.35
N VAL A 169 8.85 20.21 5.27
CA VAL A 169 9.95 20.22 4.28
C VAL A 169 9.46 20.60 2.87
N ARG A 170 8.27 21.18 2.82
CA ARG A 170 7.51 21.51 1.61
C ARG A 170 8.36 22.05 0.45
N GLU A 171 9.29 22.96 0.74
CA GLU A 171 10.08 23.62 -0.30
C GLU A 171 11.39 22.91 -0.66
N ARG A 172 11.96 22.12 0.26
CA ARG A 172 13.32 21.58 0.09
C ARG A 172 13.40 20.19 -0.57
N VAL A 173 12.40 19.33 -0.38
CA VAL A 173 12.44 17.94 -0.86
C VAL A 173 11.72 17.78 -2.19
N ILE A 174 10.56 18.39 -2.35
CA ILE A 174 9.77 18.27 -3.60
C ILE A 174 10.45 19.00 -4.76
N SER A 175 11.22 20.04 -4.47
CA SER A 175 11.96 20.81 -5.47
C SER A 175 13.29 20.18 -5.92
N ARG A 176 13.71 19.04 -5.36
CA ARG A 176 14.96 18.36 -5.72
C ARG A 176 14.73 17.14 -6.62
N PRO A 177 14.91 17.25 -7.95
CA PRO A 177 14.71 16.13 -8.88
C PRO A 177 15.54 14.89 -8.55
N ALA A 178 16.74 15.07 -8.00
CA ALA A 178 17.64 13.97 -7.62
C ALA A 178 17.07 13.11 -6.48
N VAL A 179 16.46 13.72 -5.47
CA VAL A 179 15.84 12.99 -4.35
C VAL A 179 14.65 12.18 -4.84
N MET A 180 13.83 12.77 -5.70
CA MET A 180 12.69 12.06 -6.30
C MET A 180 13.13 10.92 -7.22
N ALA A 181 14.20 11.09 -7.97
CA ALA A 181 14.76 10.02 -8.82
C ALA A 181 15.32 8.87 -7.96
N TRP A 182 15.99 9.18 -6.86
CA TRP A 182 16.51 8.17 -5.94
C TRP A 182 15.37 7.36 -5.28
N LEU A 183 14.35 8.05 -4.76
CA LEU A 183 13.16 7.40 -4.19
C LEU A 183 12.50 6.45 -5.20
N ARG A 184 12.25 6.90 -6.42
CA ARG A 184 11.64 6.06 -7.47
C ARG A 184 12.46 4.80 -7.75
N ARG A 185 13.79 4.92 -7.88
CA ARG A 185 14.67 3.76 -8.13
C ARG A 185 14.67 2.78 -6.96
N SER A 186 14.69 3.28 -5.73
CA SER A 186 14.63 2.43 -4.53
C SER A 186 13.31 1.67 -4.44
N PHE A 187 12.18 2.31 -4.75
CA PHE A 187 10.87 1.64 -4.77
C PHE A 187 10.75 0.64 -5.91
N ALA A 188 11.23 0.98 -7.11
CA ALA A 188 11.26 0.03 -8.22
C ALA A 188 12.07 -1.22 -7.88
N ALA A 189 13.25 -1.06 -7.30
CA ALA A 189 14.07 -2.17 -6.83
C ALA A 189 13.36 -3.00 -5.74
N GLY A 190 12.67 -2.34 -4.79
CA GLY A 190 11.86 -3.00 -3.76
C GLY A 190 10.73 -3.85 -4.36
N PHE A 191 9.98 -3.32 -5.32
CA PHE A 191 8.92 -4.08 -6.00
C PHE A 191 9.47 -5.25 -6.82
N ALA A 192 10.58 -5.06 -7.53
CA ALA A 192 11.23 -6.15 -8.27
C ALA A 192 11.70 -7.27 -7.34
N ALA A 193 12.31 -6.92 -6.20
CA ALA A 193 12.75 -7.88 -5.19
C ALA A 193 11.57 -8.63 -4.57
N LEU A 194 10.45 -7.95 -4.27
CA LEU A 194 9.24 -8.59 -3.77
C LEU A 194 8.60 -9.51 -4.82
N GLY A 195 8.58 -9.10 -6.09
CA GLY A 195 8.11 -9.93 -7.20
C GLY A 195 8.94 -11.19 -7.34
N ALA A 196 10.26 -11.07 -7.29
CA ALA A 196 11.17 -12.22 -7.30
C ALA A 196 10.91 -13.15 -6.09
N LYS A 197 10.82 -12.60 -4.88
CA LYS A 197 10.52 -13.40 -3.68
C LYS A 197 9.19 -14.15 -3.83
N LEU A 198 8.15 -13.51 -4.37
CA LEU A 198 6.86 -14.13 -4.61
C LEU A 198 6.94 -15.25 -5.65
N ALA A 199 7.71 -15.07 -6.72
CA ALA A 199 7.88 -16.08 -7.77
C ALA A 199 8.51 -17.38 -7.23
N PHE A 200 9.47 -17.27 -6.30
CA PHE A 200 10.15 -18.40 -5.68
C PHE A 200 9.47 -18.92 -4.41
N ALA A 201 8.34 -18.35 -3.99
CA ALA A 201 7.58 -18.87 -2.85
C ALA A 201 6.94 -20.21 -3.23
N GLU A 202 7.28 -21.25 -2.48
CA GLU A 202 6.65 -22.57 -2.53
C GLU A 202 5.44 -22.60 -1.57
N ARG A 203 4.51 -23.55 -1.84
CA ARG A 203 3.29 -23.72 -1.04
C ARG A 203 3.57 -24.62 0.14
#